data_2927f0f6360fbf9d06802ab6ed44ad64
#
_entry.id   2927f0f6360fbf9d06802ab6ed44ad64
#
_cell.length_a   1.000
_cell.length_b   1.000
_cell.length_c   1.000
_cell.angle_alpha   90.00
_cell.angle_beta   90.00
_cell.angle_gamma   90.00
#
_symmetry.space_group_name_H-M   'P 1'
#
loop_
_entity.id
_entity.type
_entity.pdbx_description
1 polymer ?
#
loop_
_entity_poly.entity_id
_entity_poly.type
_entity_poly.pdbx_seq_one_letter_code
_entity_poly.pdbx_strand_id
1 'polypeptide(L)'
;MRAICDTHVLLFHALAPERLSRLAARAVAAGAENGQLACADISLWEIGMLHARGRLGLPADVRIDRFIADVLLDLQLQVLPITPEVAAMSQDPRFAHGDPADRLIAATALAEGLPLITADSRLQAVTALRCVW
;
A
#
# COMPACT_ATOMS: atom_id res chain seq x y z
N MET A 1 10.95 12.46 3.57
CA MET A 1 9.50 12.66 3.53
C MET A 1 8.80 11.31 3.62
N ARG A 2 7.85 11.20 4.52
CA ARG A 2 7.10 9.96 4.69
C ARG A 2 6.14 9.74 3.52
N ALA A 3 5.88 8.47 3.20
CA ALA A 3 4.93 8.09 2.16
C ALA A 3 4.26 6.78 2.54
N ILE A 4 3.06 6.58 2.02
CA ILE A 4 2.31 5.34 2.19
C ILE A 4 2.40 4.53 0.91
N CYS A 5 2.68 3.23 1.02
CA CYS A 5 2.72 2.32 -0.11
C CYS A 5 1.35 1.64 -0.27
N ASP A 6 0.80 1.67 -1.48
CA ASP A 6 -0.35 0.84 -1.84
C ASP A 6 0.06 -0.64 -1.80
N THR A 7 -0.89 -1.53 -1.64
CA THR A 7 -0.62 -2.97 -1.50
C THR A 7 0.20 -3.53 -2.66
N HIS A 8 -0.16 -3.20 -3.90
CA HIS A 8 0.58 -3.73 -5.07
C HIS A 8 2.02 -3.23 -5.12
N VAL A 9 2.32 -2.07 -4.53
CA VAL A 9 3.70 -1.57 -4.47
C VAL A 9 4.56 -2.48 -3.60
N LEU A 10 4.02 -2.92 -2.46
CA LEU A 10 4.69 -3.87 -1.58
C LEU A 10 4.94 -5.21 -2.29
N LEU A 11 3.94 -5.68 -3.03
CA LEU A 11 4.04 -6.93 -3.77
C LEU A 11 5.01 -6.82 -4.94
N PHE A 12 5.01 -5.72 -5.67
CA PHE A 12 5.97 -5.50 -6.74
C PHE A 12 7.39 -5.46 -6.18
N HIS A 13 7.59 -4.74 -5.08
CA HIS A 13 8.92 -4.69 -4.45
C HIS A 13 9.42 -6.11 -4.11
N ALA A 14 8.58 -6.94 -3.53
CA ALA A 14 8.97 -8.26 -3.06
C ALA A 14 9.07 -9.31 -4.16
N LEU A 15 8.19 -9.26 -5.17
CA LEU A 15 8.01 -10.33 -6.14
C LEU A 15 8.34 -9.96 -7.59
N ALA A 16 8.24 -8.68 -7.96
CA ALA A 16 8.40 -8.23 -9.33
C ALA A 16 8.86 -6.77 -9.36
N PRO A 17 10.07 -6.45 -8.86
CA PRO A 17 10.51 -5.07 -8.73
C PRO A 17 10.59 -4.32 -10.07
N GLU A 18 10.72 -5.04 -11.18
CA GLU A 18 10.70 -4.46 -12.53
C GLU A 18 9.36 -3.82 -12.89
N ARG A 19 8.30 -4.12 -12.14
CA ARG A 19 6.98 -3.51 -12.36
C ARG A 19 6.82 -2.14 -11.70
N LEU A 20 7.74 -1.77 -10.81
CA LEU A 20 7.75 -0.42 -10.25
C LEU A 20 8.22 0.55 -11.32
N SER A 21 7.56 1.71 -11.40
CA SER A 21 8.08 2.81 -12.22
C SER A 21 9.43 3.27 -11.65
N ARG A 22 10.21 3.98 -12.45
CA ARG A 22 11.50 4.51 -11.98
C ARG A 22 11.30 5.43 -10.78
N LEU A 23 10.28 6.28 -10.83
CA LEU A 23 9.98 7.22 -9.75
C LEU A 23 9.53 6.47 -8.49
N ALA A 24 8.65 5.48 -8.62
CA ALA A 24 8.19 4.67 -7.49
C ALA A 24 9.33 3.89 -6.87
N ALA A 25 10.19 3.28 -7.68
CA ALA A 25 11.34 2.53 -7.18
C ALA A 25 12.29 3.42 -6.37
N ARG A 26 12.53 4.64 -6.82
CA ARG A 26 13.36 5.61 -6.09
C ARG A 26 12.70 6.02 -4.77
N ALA A 27 11.40 6.28 -4.80
CA ALA A 27 10.65 6.68 -3.59
C ALA A 27 10.66 5.56 -2.55
N VAL A 28 10.47 4.32 -2.97
CA VAL A 28 10.51 3.15 -2.07
C VAL A 28 11.91 2.98 -1.49
N ALA A 29 12.95 3.02 -2.32
CA ALA A 29 14.33 2.83 -1.85
C ALA A 29 14.74 3.92 -0.86
N ALA A 30 14.47 5.18 -1.19
CA ALA A 30 14.82 6.29 -0.31
C ALA A 30 14.04 6.26 1.00
N GLY A 31 12.74 5.94 0.92
CA GLY A 31 11.89 5.85 2.11
C GLY A 31 12.29 4.70 3.02
N ALA A 32 12.61 3.55 2.46
CA ALA A 32 13.04 2.38 3.23
C ALA A 32 14.34 2.65 3.99
N GLU A 33 15.30 3.29 3.32
CA GLU A 33 16.61 3.61 3.93
C GLU A 33 16.46 4.51 5.15
N ASN A 34 15.49 5.41 5.13
CA ASN A 34 15.30 6.41 6.19
C ASN A 34 14.18 6.08 7.16
N GLY A 35 13.57 4.91 7.07
CA GLY A 35 12.42 4.54 7.92
C GLY A 35 11.21 5.44 7.69
N GLN A 36 11.01 5.92 6.45
CA GLN A 36 9.98 6.89 6.09
C GLN A 36 8.79 6.28 5.35
N LEU A 37 8.70 4.95 5.27
CA LEU A 37 7.59 4.29 4.60
C LEU A 37 6.58 3.76 5.59
N ALA A 38 5.32 3.81 5.18
CA ALA A 38 4.20 3.25 5.91
C ALA A 38 3.28 2.48 4.95
N CYS A 39 2.42 1.66 5.50
CA CYS A 39 1.30 1.07 4.78
C CYS A 39 0.07 1.07 5.67
N ALA A 40 -1.12 1.03 5.07
CA ALA A 40 -2.35 0.85 5.81
C ALA A 40 -2.45 -0.59 6.30
N ASP A 41 -3.04 -0.81 7.47
CA ASP A 41 -3.19 -2.16 8.02
C ASP A 41 -4.02 -3.08 7.11
N ILE A 42 -4.98 -2.53 6.36
CA ILE A 42 -5.78 -3.30 5.42
C ILE A 42 -4.91 -3.95 4.32
N SER A 43 -3.74 -3.41 4.03
CA SER A 43 -2.82 -4.02 3.06
C SER A 43 -2.35 -5.39 3.51
N LEU A 44 -2.17 -5.61 4.80
CA LEU A 44 -1.76 -6.91 5.33
C LEU A 44 -2.86 -7.96 5.09
N TRP A 45 -4.11 -7.57 5.35
CA TRP A 45 -5.25 -8.43 5.06
C TRP A 45 -5.36 -8.74 3.57
N GLU A 46 -5.17 -7.72 2.74
CA GLU A 46 -5.28 -7.88 1.28
C GLU A 46 -4.23 -8.86 0.75
N ILE A 47 -3.00 -8.78 1.23
CA ILE A 47 -1.94 -9.72 0.84
C ILE A 47 -2.32 -11.14 1.24
N GLY A 48 -2.81 -11.32 2.47
CA GLY A 48 -3.27 -12.64 2.93
C GLY A 48 -4.40 -13.20 2.08
N MET A 49 -5.35 -12.35 1.73
CA MET A 49 -6.50 -12.73 0.88
C MET A 49 -6.05 -13.11 -0.54
N LEU A 50 -5.14 -12.33 -1.12
CA LEU A 50 -4.63 -12.61 -2.46
C LEU A 50 -3.87 -13.94 -2.50
N HIS A 51 -3.08 -14.23 -1.47
CA HIS A 51 -2.39 -15.52 -1.37
C HIS A 51 -3.39 -16.69 -1.26
N ALA A 52 -4.38 -16.54 -0.40
CA ALA A 52 -5.40 -17.58 -0.21
C ALA A 52 -6.17 -17.87 -1.49
N ARG A 53 -6.29 -16.89 -2.39
CA ARG A 53 -6.93 -17.06 -3.71
C ARG A 53 -5.96 -17.47 -4.82
N GLY A 54 -4.72 -17.79 -4.48
CA GLY A 54 -3.72 -18.23 -5.45
C GLY A 54 -3.26 -17.14 -6.42
N ARG A 55 -3.38 -15.87 -6.05
CA ARG A 55 -3.10 -14.73 -6.96
C ARG A 55 -1.70 -14.16 -6.86
N LEU A 56 -0.87 -14.65 -5.94
CA LEU A 56 0.49 -14.12 -5.77
C LEU A 56 1.55 -14.93 -6.51
N GLY A 57 1.21 -16.08 -7.06
CA GLY A 57 2.18 -16.96 -7.71
C GLY A 57 3.14 -17.61 -6.73
N LEU A 58 2.87 -17.55 -5.43
CA LEU A 58 3.67 -18.23 -4.42
C LEU A 58 3.20 -19.66 -4.21
N PRO A 59 4.12 -20.61 -3.86
CA PRO A 59 3.70 -21.95 -3.49
C PRO A 59 2.69 -21.94 -2.35
N ALA A 60 1.75 -22.88 -2.38
CA ALA A 60 0.66 -22.94 -1.41
C ALA A 60 1.14 -23.20 0.03
N ASP A 61 2.31 -23.81 0.19
CA ASP A 61 2.92 -24.10 1.50
C ASP A 61 3.73 -22.93 2.08
N VAL A 62 3.85 -21.82 1.36
CA VAL A 62 4.51 -20.63 1.88
C VAL A 62 3.71 -20.08 3.06
N ARG A 63 4.41 -19.79 4.13
CA ARG A 63 3.81 -19.12 5.29
C ARG A 63 3.63 -17.65 4.98
N ILE A 64 2.39 -17.28 4.67
CA ILE A 64 2.09 -15.91 4.27
C ILE A 64 2.31 -14.91 5.40
N ASP A 65 2.09 -15.30 6.64
CA ASP A 65 2.39 -14.46 7.80
C ASP A 65 3.88 -14.09 7.85
N ARG A 66 4.75 -15.05 7.59
CA ARG A 66 6.19 -14.82 7.53
C ARG A 66 6.57 -13.94 6.35
N PHE A 67 5.97 -14.19 5.18
CA PHE A 67 6.20 -13.37 3.99
C PHE A 67 5.87 -11.90 4.28
N ILE A 68 4.70 -11.65 4.86
CA ILE A 68 4.28 -10.29 5.22
C ILE A 68 5.27 -9.67 6.22
N ALA A 69 5.64 -10.40 7.26
CA ALA A 69 6.58 -9.91 8.26
C ALA A 69 7.93 -9.54 7.63
N ASP A 70 8.42 -10.34 6.68
CA ASP A 70 9.68 -10.07 5.99
C ASP A 70 9.60 -8.81 5.13
N VAL A 71 8.48 -8.56 4.46
CA VAL A 71 8.28 -7.33 3.68
C VAL A 71 8.28 -6.11 4.60
N LEU A 72 7.57 -6.18 5.72
CA LEU A 72 7.54 -5.10 6.71
C LEU A 72 8.94 -4.77 7.23
N LEU A 73 9.71 -5.79 7.52
CA LEU A 73 11.07 -5.63 8.03
C LEU A 73 12.01 -5.07 6.96
N ASP A 74 11.95 -5.61 5.76
CA ASP A 74 12.82 -5.22 4.66
C ASP A 74 12.67 -3.74 4.31
N LEU A 75 11.44 -3.24 4.30
CA LEU A 75 11.15 -1.84 3.99
C LEU A 75 11.06 -0.95 5.23
N GLN A 76 11.27 -1.49 6.42
CA GLN A 76 11.10 -0.78 7.68
C GLN A 76 9.74 -0.07 7.75
N LEU A 77 8.69 -0.78 7.32
CA LEU A 77 7.35 -0.21 7.20
C LEU A 77 6.69 0.00 8.56
N GLN A 78 6.13 1.18 8.75
CA GLN A 78 5.19 1.43 9.82
C GLN A 78 3.79 1.04 9.34
N VAL A 79 3.06 0.26 10.12
CA VAL A 79 1.68 -0.11 9.81
C VAL A 79 0.75 0.89 10.47
N LEU A 80 -0.08 1.57 9.67
CA LEU A 80 -1.01 2.58 10.15
C LEU A 80 -2.40 1.98 10.31
N PRO A 81 -3.05 2.18 11.47
CA PRO A 81 -4.33 1.56 11.75
C PRO A 81 -5.49 2.27 11.08
N ILE A 82 -6.61 1.55 10.93
CA ILE A 82 -7.90 2.17 10.62
C ILE A 82 -8.35 2.91 11.87
N THR A 83 -8.28 4.23 11.83
CA THR A 83 -8.78 5.10 12.90
C THR A 83 -10.25 5.46 12.62
N PRO A 84 -10.98 6.04 13.60
CA PRO A 84 -12.33 6.56 13.33
C PRO A 84 -12.35 7.57 12.18
N GLU A 85 -11.33 8.43 12.07
CA GLU A 85 -11.22 9.38 10.99
C GLU A 85 -11.05 8.68 9.63
N VAL A 86 -10.17 7.69 9.56
CA VAL A 86 -9.95 6.89 8.35
C VAL A 86 -11.22 6.17 7.94
N ALA A 87 -11.93 5.55 8.89
CA ALA A 87 -13.17 4.86 8.61
C ALA A 87 -14.22 5.79 8.01
N ALA A 88 -14.38 6.98 8.58
CA ALA A 88 -15.30 8.00 8.06
C ALA A 88 -14.89 8.48 6.67
N MET A 89 -13.61 8.79 6.48
CA MET A 89 -13.06 9.28 5.22
C MET A 89 -13.18 8.27 4.09
N SER A 90 -13.13 6.97 4.39
CA SER A 90 -13.24 5.92 3.39
C SER A 90 -14.59 5.93 2.65
N GLN A 91 -15.59 6.58 3.22
CA GLN A 91 -16.92 6.71 2.63
C GLN A 91 -17.10 8.00 1.82
N ASP A 92 -16.03 8.79 1.64
CA ASP A 92 -16.09 10.06 0.90
C ASP A 92 -16.52 9.82 -0.56
N PRO A 93 -17.49 10.60 -1.06
CA PRO A 93 -17.95 10.47 -2.45
C PRO A 93 -16.87 10.74 -3.51
N ARG A 94 -15.79 11.42 -3.14
CA ARG A 94 -14.66 11.65 -4.06
C ARG A 94 -13.99 10.35 -4.49
N PHE A 95 -14.14 9.28 -3.69
CA PHE A 95 -13.62 7.97 -4.06
C PHE A 95 -14.63 7.28 -4.96
N ALA A 96 -14.46 7.42 -6.27
CA ALA A 96 -15.28 6.70 -7.26
C ALA A 96 -14.98 5.21 -7.27
N HIS A 97 -13.95 4.78 -6.55
CA HIS A 97 -13.49 3.41 -6.50
C HIS A 97 -14.42 2.55 -5.65
N GLY A 98 -14.81 1.39 -6.19
CA GLY A 98 -15.70 0.46 -5.49
C GLY A 98 -14.98 -0.50 -4.54
N ASP A 99 -13.66 -0.61 -4.61
CA ASP A 99 -12.89 -1.53 -3.80
C ASP A 99 -12.70 -0.97 -2.38
N PRO A 100 -13.22 -1.66 -1.34
CA PRO A 100 -13.10 -1.17 0.04
C PRO A 100 -11.66 -1.01 0.52
N ALA A 101 -10.77 -1.92 0.14
CA ALA A 101 -9.36 -1.84 0.54
C ALA A 101 -8.71 -0.59 -0.03
N ASP A 102 -8.94 -0.28 -1.31
CA ASP A 102 -8.37 0.91 -1.95
C ASP A 102 -8.92 2.20 -1.33
N ARG A 103 -10.20 2.21 -0.97
CA ARG A 103 -10.80 3.36 -0.28
C ARG A 103 -10.16 3.59 1.09
N LEU A 104 -9.89 2.53 1.84
CA LEU A 104 -9.24 2.62 3.15
C LEU A 104 -7.79 3.08 3.02
N ILE A 105 -7.07 2.59 2.01
CA ILE A 105 -5.69 3.02 1.77
C ILE A 105 -5.64 4.51 1.41
N ALA A 106 -6.50 4.95 0.51
CA ALA A 106 -6.59 6.37 0.14
C ALA A 106 -6.97 7.24 1.33
N ALA A 107 -7.94 6.80 2.12
CA ALA A 107 -8.38 7.52 3.32
C ALA A 107 -7.25 7.63 4.35
N THR A 108 -6.45 6.58 4.49
CA THR A 108 -5.28 6.61 5.39
C THR A 108 -4.29 7.68 4.93
N ALA A 109 -3.99 7.73 3.64
CA ALA A 109 -3.07 8.72 3.09
C ALA A 109 -3.59 10.15 3.31
N LEU A 110 -4.88 10.38 3.08
CA LEU A 110 -5.50 11.70 3.30
C LEU A 110 -5.50 12.09 4.76
N ALA A 111 -5.87 11.17 5.66
CA ALA A 111 -5.91 11.45 7.10
C ALA A 111 -4.53 11.77 7.66
N GLU A 112 -3.50 11.10 7.16
CA GLU A 112 -2.11 11.33 7.59
C GLU A 112 -1.45 12.51 6.87
N GLY A 113 -2.06 13.03 5.81
CA GLY A 113 -1.48 14.09 4.99
C GLY A 113 -0.23 13.63 4.25
N LEU A 114 -0.16 12.37 3.86
CA LEU A 114 1.01 11.78 3.21
C LEU A 114 0.73 11.43 1.75
N PRO A 115 1.76 11.49 0.89
CA PRO A 115 1.62 11.00 -0.47
C PRO A 115 1.46 9.47 -0.48
N LEU A 116 0.78 8.98 -1.51
CA LEU A 116 0.55 7.57 -1.76
C LEU A 116 1.35 7.11 -2.97
N ILE A 117 2.19 6.10 -2.79
CA ILE A 117 2.87 5.45 -3.91
C ILE A 117 1.92 4.41 -4.47
N THR A 118 1.44 4.63 -5.69
CA THR A 118 0.43 3.77 -6.31
C THR A 118 0.45 3.86 -7.83
N ALA A 119 0.24 2.72 -8.49
CA ALA A 119 0.02 2.63 -9.93
C ALA A 119 -1.46 2.77 -10.31
N ASP A 120 -2.36 2.79 -9.34
CA ASP A 120 -3.80 2.78 -9.59
C ASP A 120 -4.26 4.13 -10.16
N SER A 121 -4.68 4.13 -11.44
CA SER A 121 -5.09 5.35 -12.13
C SER A 121 -6.34 5.98 -11.51
N ARG A 122 -7.21 5.18 -10.89
CA ARG A 122 -8.41 5.70 -10.22
C ARG A 122 -8.06 6.47 -8.96
N LEU A 123 -7.06 6.00 -8.22
CA LEU A 123 -6.55 6.73 -7.05
C LEU A 123 -5.79 7.98 -7.47
N GLN A 124 -5.00 7.89 -8.54
CA GLN A 124 -4.27 9.04 -9.09
C GLN A 124 -5.21 10.16 -9.55
N ALA A 125 -6.45 9.82 -9.92
CA ALA A 125 -7.45 10.78 -10.35
C ALA A 125 -8.12 11.54 -9.19
N VAL A 126 -7.92 11.11 -7.94
CA VAL A 126 -8.48 11.79 -6.76
C VAL A 126 -7.67 13.06 -6.49
N THR A 127 -8.29 14.23 -6.70
CA THR A 127 -7.61 15.52 -6.68
C THR A 127 -6.87 15.80 -5.36
N ALA A 128 -7.50 15.45 -4.23
CA ALA A 128 -6.93 15.72 -2.91
C ALA A 128 -5.77 14.78 -2.54
N LEU A 129 -5.58 13.69 -3.31
CA LEU A 129 -4.59 12.66 -3.03
C LEU A 129 -3.33 12.91 -3.85
N ARG A 130 -2.21 13.07 -3.19
CA ARG A 130 -0.92 13.18 -3.88
C ARG A 130 -0.40 11.78 -4.14
N CYS A 131 -0.21 11.45 -5.42
CA CYS A 131 0.25 10.12 -5.82
C CYS A 131 1.63 10.19 -6.45
N VAL A 132 2.41 9.15 -6.22
CA VAL A 132 3.76 8.97 -6.78
C VAL A 132 3.75 7.69 -7.60
N TRP A 133 4.09 7.85 -8.87
CA TRP A 133 4.26 6.69 -9.77
C TRP A 133 5.11 7.00 -11.00
#